data_722929f8a00d02942b0c4c74396c1c04
#
_entry.id   722929f8a00d02942b0c4c74396c1c04
#
_cell.length_a   1.000
_cell.length_b   1.000
_cell.length_c   1.000
_cell.angle_alpha   90.00
_cell.angle_beta   90.00
_cell.angle_gamma   90.00
#
_symmetry.space_group_name_H-M   'P 1'
#
loop_
_entity.id
_entity.type
_entity.pdbx_description
1 polymer ?
#
loop_
_entity_poly.entity_id
_entity_poly.type
_entity_poly.pdbx_seq_one_letter_code
_entity_poly.pdbx_strand_id
1 'polypeptide(L)'
;IRTNPGALDSIIVVTKDGKFPLNQLAQISQHSVQLLVVNMSNFPESTAAAIKAIQQSGMNLNPEADGLLIRVPVPKITREHRENLVTVAKQLTHKAKESLRKVRTGAMNQTKRAKGTTSEDTIRLIEKQIQQMTEDATEEMDKLLAAKTKELLA
;
A
#
# COMPACT_ATOMS: atom_id res chain seq x y z
N ILE A 1 10.96 -6.20 -4.08
CA ILE A 1 10.11 -5.61 -3.03
C ILE A 1 11.03 -5.26 -1.89
N ARG A 2 11.07 -4.00 -1.55
CA ARG A 2 11.82 -3.53 -0.39
C ARG A 2 10.86 -3.46 0.78
N THR A 3 11.14 -4.23 1.84
CA THR A 3 10.43 -4.05 3.10
C THR A 3 10.90 -2.73 3.69
N ASN A 4 10.00 -1.78 3.78
CA ASN A 4 10.29 -0.46 4.32
C ASN A 4 10.25 -0.53 5.85
N PRO A 5 11.14 0.18 6.59
CA PRO A 5 11.02 0.35 8.04
C PRO A 5 9.62 0.79 8.48
N GLY A 6 8.93 1.58 7.65
CA GLY A 6 7.54 1.99 7.86
C GLY A 6 6.54 0.84 7.96
N ALA A 7 6.87 -0.36 7.48
CA ALA A 7 5.99 -1.53 7.63
C ALA A 7 5.81 -1.94 9.10
N LEU A 8 6.77 -1.64 9.97
CA LEU A 8 6.72 -1.93 11.41
C LEU A 8 6.09 -0.80 12.23
N ASP A 9 5.96 0.39 11.67
CA ASP A 9 5.54 1.60 12.42
C ASP A 9 4.14 1.45 13.01
N SER A 10 3.24 0.79 12.31
CA SER A 10 1.83 0.64 12.69
C SER A 10 1.55 -0.57 13.59
N ILE A 11 2.55 -1.36 13.93
CA ILE A 11 2.38 -2.51 14.83
C ILE A 11 2.05 -2.00 16.22
N ILE A 12 0.94 -2.48 16.79
CA ILE A 12 0.49 -2.09 18.13
C ILE A 12 1.12 -3.01 19.17
N VAL A 13 1.86 -2.40 20.10
CA VAL A 13 2.50 -3.10 21.22
C VAL A 13 1.65 -2.92 22.46
N VAL A 14 1.27 -4.02 23.10
CA VAL A 14 0.52 -4.02 24.36
C VAL A 14 1.52 -4.00 25.52
N THR A 15 1.54 -2.89 26.25
CA THR A 15 2.39 -2.69 27.43
C THR A 15 1.54 -2.59 28.70
N LYS A 16 2.20 -2.54 29.86
CA LYS A 16 1.53 -2.32 31.15
C LYS A 16 0.79 -0.98 31.21
N ASP A 17 1.29 0.01 30.50
CA ASP A 17 0.76 1.38 30.47
C ASP A 17 -0.26 1.63 29.34
N GLY A 18 -0.56 0.61 28.54
CA GLY A 18 -1.52 0.70 27.44
C GLY A 18 -1.00 0.16 26.13
N LYS A 19 -1.70 0.50 25.06
CA LYS A 19 -1.38 0.10 23.70
C LYS A 19 -0.71 1.27 22.96
N PHE A 20 0.46 1.05 22.41
CA PHE A 20 1.22 2.06 21.68
C PHE A 20 1.70 1.53 20.34
N PRO A 21 1.74 2.37 19.28
CA PRO A 21 2.43 2.00 18.05
C PRO A 21 3.92 1.77 18.31
N LEU A 22 4.50 0.81 17.61
CA LEU A 22 5.92 0.45 17.79
C LEU A 22 6.87 1.65 17.56
N ASN A 23 6.54 2.54 16.62
CA ASN A 23 7.35 3.72 16.34
C ASN A 23 7.39 4.74 17.49
N GLN A 24 6.45 4.70 18.44
CA GLN A 24 6.47 5.53 19.65
C GLN A 24 7.36 4.94 20.75
N LEU A 25 7.57 3.63 20.74
CA LEU A 25 8.35 2.92 21.75
C LEU A 25 9.81 2.70 21.34
N ALA A 26 10.11 2.77 20.05
CA ALA A 26 11.40 2.39 19.50
C ALA A 26 11.77 3.21 18.28
N GLN A 27 13.07 3.27 18.00
CA GLN A 27 13.59 3.73 16.72
C GLN A 27 13.74 2.52 15.79
N ILE A 28 13.08 2.57 14.64
CA ILE A 28 13.11 1.53 13.63
C ILE A 28 14.02 2.00 12.50
N SER A 29 15.05 1.21 12.20
CA SER A 29 15.99 1.51 11.11
C SER A 29 16.20 0.29 10.22
N GLN A 30 16.55 0.54 8.97
CA GLN A 30 16.93 -0.50 8.03
C GLN A 30 18.45 -0.62 8.01
N HIS A 31 18.97 -1.74 8.52
CA HIS A 31 20.40 -2.00 8.52
C HIS A 31 20.89 -2.55 7.19
N SER A 32 20.08 -3.40 6.56
CA SER A 32 20.30 -3.92 5.21
C SER A 32 18.97 -4.22 4.51
N VAL A 33 19.02 -4.66 3.27
CA VAL A 33 17.80 -5.03 2.52
C VAL A 33 17.01 -6.15 3.20
N GLN A 34 17.71 -7.00 3.98
CA GLN A 34 17.16 -8.18 4.64
C GLN A 34 17.15 -8.07 6.16
N LEU A 35 17.48 -6.92 6.72
CA LEU A 35 17.55 -6.74 8.18
C LEU A 35 17.01 -5.39 8.61
N LEU A 36 15.94 -5.42 9.39
CA LEU A 36 15.43 -4.27 10.13
C LEU A 36 15.92 -4.36 11.58
N VAL A 37 16.19 -3.22 12.17
CA VAL A 37 16.63 -3.11 13.57
C VAL A 37 15.69 -2.20 14.32
N VAL A 38 15.16 -2.70 15.43
CA VAL A 38 14.28 -1.97 16.34
C VAL A 38 15.07 -1.67 17.62
N ASN A 39 15.32 -0.40 17.90
CA ASN A 39 16.05 0.04 19.07
C ASN A 39 15.09 0.36 20.21
N MET A 40 15.14 -0.44 21.27
CA MET A 40 14.29 -0.33 22.46
C MET A 40 14.96 0.39 23.63
N SER A 41 16.03 1.14 23.40
CA SER A 41 16.82 1.78 24.48
C SER A 41 16.00 2.72 25.37
N ASN A 42 14.96 3.35 24.83
CA ASN A 42 14.10 4.26 25.58
C ASN A 42 13.08 3.54 26.46
N PHE A 43 12.70 2.32 26.10
CA PHE A 43 11.70 1.51 26.80
C PHE A 43 12.16 0.04 26.89
N PRO A 44 13.26 -0.23 27.61
CA PRO A 44 13.83 -1.59 27.68
C PRO A 44 12.86 -2.62 28.25
N GLU A 45 11.99 -2.20 29.15
CA GLU A 45 10.98 -3.06 29.79
C GLU A 45 9.90 -3.55 28.80
N SER A 46 9.72 -2.87 27.68
CA SER A 46 8.76 -3.23 26.65
C SER A 46 9.32 -4.11 25.53
N THR A 47 10.58 -4.52 25.61
CA THR A 47 11.26 -5.31 24.58
C THR A 47 10.52 -6.63 24.29
N ALA A 48 10.17 -7.38 25.34
CA ALA A 48 9.44 -8.64 25.19
C ALA A 48 8.06 -8.46 24.55
N ALA A 49 7.34 -7.39 24.94
CA ALA A 49 6.04 -7.04 24.36
C ALA A 49 6.17 -6.65 22.89
N ALA A 50 7.23 -5.93 22.53
CA ALA A 50 7.51 -5.55 21.13
C ALA A 50 7.81 -6.78 20.28
N ILE A 51 8.62 -7.71 20.74
CA ILE A 51 8.93 -8.98 20.06
C ILE A 51 7.63 -9.76 19.80
N LYS A 52 6.80 -9.90 20.82
CA LYS A 52 5.51 -10.59 20.69
C LYS A 52 4.59 -9.93 19.68
N ALA A 53 4.52 -8.61 19.67
CA ALA A 53 3.70 -7.86 18.73
C ALA A 53 4.18 -8.06 17.29
N ILE A 54 5.49 -8.07 17.04
CA ILE A 54 6.07 -8.32 15.72
C ILE A 54 5.76 -9.76 15.26
N GLN A 55 5.90 -10.74 16.13
CA GLN A 55 5.58 -12.14 15.83
C GLN A 55 4.10 -12.32 15.45
N GLN A 56 3.21 -11.60 16.10
CA GLN A 56 1.76 -11.68 15.89
C GLN A 56 1.23 -10.75 14.81
N SER A 57 2.10 -9.99 14.15
CA SER A 57 1.69 -9.01 13.14
C SER A 57 1.14 -9.62 11.84
N GLY A 58 1.32 -10.92 11.64
CA GLY A 58 0.92 -11.59 10.40
C GLY A 58 1.89 -11.44 9.22
N MET A 59 3.04 -10.79 9.44
CA MET A 59 4.07 -10.59 8.41
C MET A 59 5.07 -11.74 8.31
N ASN A 60 4.92 -12.81 9.09
CA ASN A 60 5.85 -13.95 9.15
C ASN A 60 7.30 -13.55 9.43
N LEU A 61 7.49 -12.62 10.34
CA LEU A 61 8.79 -12.15 10.78
C LEU A 61 9.21 -12.88 12.06
N ASN A 62 10.50 -13.17 12.16
CA ASN A 62 11.12 -13.79 13.35
C ASN A 62 12.04 -12.77 14.03
N PRO A 63 11.51 -11.92 14.92
CA PRO A 63 12.35 -10.98 15.66
C PRO A 63 13.24 -11.69 16.65
N GLU A 64 14.51 -11.27 16.72
CA GLU A 64 15.52 -11.80 17.62
C GLU A 64 16.01 -10.70 18.55
N ALA A 65 16.00 -10.98 19.85
CA ALA A 65 16.53 -10.04 20.84
C ALA A 65 18.06 -10.04 20.84
N ASP A 66 18.65 -8.85 20.81
CA ASP A 66 20.09 -8.63 20.93
C ASP A 66 20.32 -7.45 21.88
N GLY A 67 20.32 -7.73 23.19
CA GLY A 67 20.35 -6.68 24.20
C GLY A 67 19.12 -5.75 24.12
N LEU A 68 19.37 -4.47 23.89
CA LEU A 68 18.30 -3.46 23.71
C LEU A 68 17.84 -3.33 22.25
N LEU A 69 18.43 -4.11 21.35
CA LEU A 69 18.06 -4.13 19.95
C LEU A 69 17.23 -5.38 19.64
N ILE A 70 16.28 -5.22 18.74
CA ILE A 70 15.55 -6.36 18.17
C ILE A 70 15.95 -6.43 16.70
N ARG A 71 16.53 -7.54 16.29
CA ARG A 71 16.84 -7.82 14.89
C ARG A 71 15.65 -8.49 14.23
N VAL A 72 15.18 -7.93 13.15
CA VAL A 72 14.05 -8.47 12.38
C VAL A 72 14.56 -8.85 10.99
N PRO A 73 14.92 -10.14 10.77
CA PRO A 73 15.30 -10.60 9.45
C PRO A 73 14.10 -10.56 8.51
N VAL A 74 14.31 -10.02 7.32
CA VAL A 74 13.29 -9.98 6.26
C VAL A 74 13.59 -11.09 5.27
N PRO A 75 12.67 -12.06 5.07
CA PRO A 75 12.89 -13.14 4.12
C PRO A 75 13.08 -12.62 2.70
N LYS A 76 13.99 -13.25 1.96
CA LYS A 76 14.14 -12.97 0.54
C LYS A 76 12.89 -13.43 -0.20
N ILE A 77 12.24 -12.52 -0.92
CA ILE A 77 11.04 -12.82 -1.66
C ILE A 77 11.42 -13.59 -2.93
N THR A 78 10.79 -14.76 -3.13
CA THR A 78 11.04 -15.61 -4.29
C THR A 78 10.53 -14.97 -5.59
N ARG A 79 11.07 -15.36 -6.73
CA ARG A 79 10.60 -14.90 -8.04
C ARG A 79 9.14 -15.27 -8.27
N GLU A 80 8.76 -16.49 -7.89
CA GLU A 80 7.36 -16.95 -7.98
C GLU A 80 6.40 -16.03 -7.21
N HIS A 81 6.77 -15.65 -5.99
CA HIS A 81 5.96 -14.72 -5.20
C HIS A 81 5.84 -13.36 -5.87
N ARG A 82 6.93 -12.84 -6.45
CA ARG A 82 6.94 -11.58 -7.20
C ARG A 82 6.03 -11.64 -8.42
N GLU A 83 6.06 -12.74 -9.16
CA GLU A 83 5.19 -12.96 -10.32
C GLU A 83 3.71 -13.03 -9.89
N ASN A 84 3.41 -13.66 -8.76
CA ASN A 84 2.06 -13.67 -8.19
C ASN A 84 1.59 -12.27 -7.82
N LEU A 85 2.45 -11.44 -7.27
CA LEU A 85 2.12 -10.04 -6.97
C LEU A 85 1.84 -9.22 -8.23
N VAL A 86 2.55 -9.48 -9.33
CA VAL A 86 2.24 -8.87 -10.63
C VAL A 86 0.85 -9.25 -11.09
N THR A 87 0.47 -10.52 -10.96
CA THR A 87 -0.87 -11.00 -11.30
C THR A 87 -1.94 -10.29 -10.46
N VAL A 88 -1.72 -10.16 -9.15
CA VAL A 88 -2.63 -9.42 -8.25
C VAL A 88 -2.73 -7.95 -8.67
N ALA A 89 -1.61 -7.31 -8.99
CA ALA A 89 -1.60 -5.92 -9.46
C ALA A 89 -2.40 -5.74 -10.74
N LYS A 90 -2.29 -6.66 -11.69
CA LYS A 90 -3.09 -6.65 -12.93
C LYS A 90 -4.58 -6.79 -12.64
N GLN A 91 -4.95 -7.69 -11.74
CA GLN A 91 -6.35 -7.89 -11.33
C GLN A 91 -6.94 -6.65 -10.68
N LEU A 92 -6.18 -6.00 -9.76
CA LEU A 92 -6.60 -4.77 -9.11
C LEU A 92 -6.76 -3.62 -10.11
N THR A 93 -5.85 -3.50 -11.07
CA THR A 93 -5.92 -2.51 -12.13
C THR A 93 -7.16 -2.73 -13.00
N HIS A 94 -7.45 -3.98 -13.35
CA HIS A 94 -8.65 -4.32 -14.12
C HIS A 94 -9.93 -3.94 -13.38
N LYS A 95 -10.03 -4.26 -12.10
CA LYS A 95 -11.16 -3.85 -11.25
C LYS A 95 -11.31 -2.34 -11.16
N ALA A 96 -10.21 -1.62 -11.02
CA ALA A 96 -10.23 -0.16 -11.00
C ALA A 96 -10.74 0.43 -12.32
N LYS A 97 -10.32 -0.12 -13.46
CA LYS A 97 -10.82 0.28 -14.77
C LYS A 97 -12.31 0.01 -14.95
N GLU A 98 -12.79 -1.13 -14.45
CA GLU A 98 -14.23 -1.45 -14.49
C GLU A 98 -15.04 -0.47 -13.64
N SER A 99 -14.56 -0.13 -12.43
CA SER A 99 -15.21 0.86 -11.58
C SER A 99 -15.24 2.23 -12.26
N LEU A 100 -14.16 2.62 -12.93
CA LEU A 100 -14.09 3.86 -13.68
C LEU A 100 -15.09 3.89 -14.85
N ARG A 101 -15.26 2.78 -15.56
CA ARG A 101 -16.26 2.65 -16.64
C ARG A 101 -17.67 2.84 -16.11
N LYS A 102 -18.00 2.29 -14.94
CA LYS A 102 -19.31 2.48 -14.31
C LYS A 102 -19.56 3.94 -13.96
N VAL A 103 -18.56 4.62 -13.38
CA VAL A 103 -18.64 6.05 -13.07
C VAL A 103 -18.81 6.88 -14.34
N ARG A 104 -18.04 6.57 -15.39
CA ARG A 104 -18.15 7.22 -16.69
C ARG A 104 -19.57 7.07 -17.27
N THR A 105 -20.09 5.86 -17.29
CA THR A 105 -21.45 5.58 -17.78
C THR A 105 -22.49 6.36 -17.01
N GLY A 106 -22.39 6.40 -15.68
CA GLY A 106 -23.27 7.17 -14.82
C GLY A 106 -23.21 8.67 -15.11
N ALA A 107 -22.01 9.22 -15.26
CA ALA A 107 -21.81 10.63 -15.58
C ALA A 107 -22.34 11.00 -16.97
N MET A 108 -22.10 10.13 -17.96
CA MET A 108 -22.64 10.32 -19.31
C MET A 108 -24.18 10.30 -19.32
N ASN A 109 -24.79 9.38 -18.59
CA ASN A 109 -26.25 9.29 -18.47
C ASN A 109 -26.85 10.51 -17.78
N GLN A 110 -26.20 11.00 -16.71
CA GLN A 110 -26.60 12.24 -16.04
C GLN A 110 -26.55 13.44 -16.98
N THR A 111 -25.51 13.55 -17.79
CA THR A 111 -25.34 14.61 -18.77
C THR A 111 -26.43 14.57 -19.82
N LYS A 112 -26.77 13.38 -20.30
CA LYS A 112 -27.88 13.19 -21.29
C LYS A 112 -29.24 13.58 -20.71
N ARG A 113 -29.47 13.40 -19.40
CA ARG A 113 -30.73 13.83 -18.75
C ARG A 113 -30.92 15.34 -18.74
N ALA A 114 -29.85 16.10 -18.86
CA ALA A 114 -29.91 17.56 -19.00
C ALA A 114 -30.32 18.03 -20.40
N LYS A 115 -30.51 17.11 -21.35
CA LYS A 115 -30.99 17.41 -22.70
C LYS A 115 -32.38 18.04 -22.63
N GLY A 116 -32.53 19.19 -23.27
CA GLY A 116 -33.77 19.97 -23.24
C GLY A 116 -33.79 21.13 -22.23
N THR A 117 -32.93 21.08 -21.18
CA THR A 117 -32.73 22.17 -20.23
C THR A 117 -31.38 22.87 -20.40
N THR A 118 -30.46 22.25 -21.09
CA THR A 118 -29.09 22.75 -21.35
C THR A 118 -28.83 22.69 -22.86
N SER A 119 -28.02 23.61 -23.39
CA SER A 119 -27.68 23.63 -24.80
C SER A 119 -26.93 22.35 -25.22
N GLU A 120 -27.17 21.90 -26.47
CA GLU A 120 -26.48 20.72 -27.01
C GLU A 120 -24.97 20.90 -27.07
N ASP A 121 -24.50 22.11 -27.34
CA ASP A 121 -23.04 22.39 -27.36
C ASP A 121 -22.40 22.21 -25.97
N THR A 122 -23.09 22.64 -24.91
CA THR A 122 -22.67 22.44 -23.55
C THR A 122 -22.62 20.96 -23.18
N ILE A 123 -23.64 20.20 -23.57
CA ILE A 123 -23.70 18.75 -23.33
C ILE A 123 -22.55 18.04 -24.03
N ARG A 124 -22.28 18.36 -25.29
CA ARG A 124 -21.15 17.79 -26.04
C ARG A 124 -19.81 18.11 -25.39
N LEU A 125 -19.64 19.35 -24.90
CA LEU A 125 -18.42 19.76 -24.20
C LEU A 125 -18.20 18.97 -22.91
N ILE A 126 -19.26 18.77 -22.11
CA ILE A 126 -19.20 17.99 -20.86
C ILE A 126 -18.89 16.52 -21.16
N GLU A 127 -19.56 15.92 -22.16
CA GLU A 127 -19.28 14.54 -22.58
C GLU A 127 -17.83 14.37 -23.01
N LYS A 128 -17.28 15.31 -23.76
CA LYS A 128 -15.89 15.32 -24.19
C LYS A 128 -14.92 15.41 -22.99
N GLN A 129 -15.24 16.25 -22.00
CA GLN A 129 -14.45 16.38 -20.79
C GLN A 129 -14.48 15.09 -19.96
N ILE A 130 -15.65 14.45 -19.81
CA ILE A 130 -15.79 13.16 -19.12
C ILE A 130 -14.93 12.09 -19.81
N GLN A 131 -14.98 12.03 -21.13
CA GLN A 131 -14.18 11.08 -21.91
C GLN A 131 -12.69 11.33 -21.74
N GLN A 132 -12.26 12.58 -21.79
CA GLN A 132 -10.86 12.95 -21.61
C GLN A 132 -10.35 12.61 -20.21
N MET A 133 -11.12 12.89 -19.16
CA MET A 133 -10.78 12.55 -17.79
C MET A 133 -10.66 11.04 -17.61
N THR A 134 -11.54 10.27 -18.25
CA THR A 134 -11.50 8.80 -18.21
C THR A 134 -10.25 8.24 -18.90
N GLU A 135 -9.90 8.77 -20.05
CA GLU A 135 -8.69 8.38 -20.79
C GLU A 135 -7.43 8.71 -20.02
N ASP A 136 -7.35 9.91 -19.42
CA ASP A 136 -6.22 10.33 -18.61
C ASP A 136 -6.03 9.44 -17.38
N ALA A 137 -7.11 9.12 -16.67
CA ALA A 137 -7.07 8.24 -15.51
C ALA A 137 -6.66 6.80 -15.89
N THR A 138 -7.16 6.29 -17.01
CA THR A 138 -6.80 4.96 -17.52
C THR A 138 -5.32 4.89 -17.90
N GLU A 139 -4.82 5.90 -18.57
CA GLU A 139 -3.39 6.01 -18.94
C GLU A 139 -2.51 6.04 -17.70
N GLU A 140 -2.89 6.78 -16.67
CA GLU A 140 -2.16 6.84 -15.41
C GLU A 140 -2.16 5.49 -14.69
N MET A 141 -3.29 4.78 -14.67
CA MET A 141 -3.37 3.41 -14.14
C MET A 141 -2.41 2.47 -14.86
N ASP A 142 -2.35 2.53 -16.19
CA ASP A 142 -1.46 1.70 -16.99
C ASP A 142 0.02 2.01 -16.74
N LYS A 143 0.36 3.28 -16.58
CA LYS A 143 1.72 3.71 -16.22
C LYS A 143 2.13 3.20 -14.83
N LEU A 144 1.25 3.31 -13.84
CA LEU A 144 1.49 2.81 -12.50
C LEU A 144 1.68 1.28 -12.50
N LEU A 145 0.84 0.56 -13.23
CA LEU A 145 0.96 -0.89 -13.36
C LEU A 145 2.29 -1.30 -14.02
N ALA A 146 2.67 -0.64 -15.10
CA ALA A 146 3.93 -0.91 -15.80
C ALA A 146 5.14 -0.64 -14.90
N ALA A 147 5.14 0.47 -14.18
CA ALA A 147 6.21 0.82 -13.26
C ALA A 147 6.32 -0.19 -12.11
N LYS A 148 5.19 -0.59 -11.53
CA LYS A 148 5.16 -1.57 -10.45
C LYS A 148 5.58 -2.97 -10.91
N THR A 149 5.16 -3.37 -12.09
CA THR A 149 5.57 -4.65 -12.70
C THR A 149 7.08 -4.70 -12.91
N LYS A 150 7.66 -3.63 -13.43
CA LYS A 150 9.11 -3.51 -13.61
C LYS A 150 9.85 -3.59 -12.28
N GLU A 151 9.36 -2.93 -11.25
CA GLU A 151 9.93 -2.96 -9.91
C GLU A 151 9.87 -4.36 -9.29
N LEU A 152 8.73 -5.04 -9.43
CA LEU A 152 8.51 -6.38 -8.86
C LEU A 152 9.36 -7.46 -9.53
N LEU A 153 9.60 -7.34 -10.84
CA LEU A 153 10.35 -8.32 -11.62
C LEU A 153 11.85 -8.00 -11.78
N ALA A 154 12.28 -6.88 -11.25
CA ALA A 154 13.68 -6.46 -11.32
C ALA A 154 14.63 -7.34 -10.47
#